data_00664fb02dbd4c6dd9a29d2fad8be694
#
_entry.id   00664fb02dbd4c6dd9a29d2fad8be694
#
_cell.length_a   1.000
_cell.length_b   1.000
_cell.length_c   1.000
_cell.angle_alpha   90.00
_cell.angle_beta   90.00
_cell.angle_gamma   90.00
#
_symmetry.space_group_name_H-M   'P 1'
#
loop_
_entity.id
_entity.type
_entity.pdbx_description
1 polymer ?
#
loop_
_entity_poly.entity_id
_entity_poly.type
_entity_poly.pdbx_seq_one_letter_code
_entity_poly.pdbx_strand_id
1 'polypeptide(L)'
;MADKHAQLKQAIVDVFERMNRRYGYRRVHAQLRREGWVINHKLVYKLMGQLGLKSKVRAKKKYNSYKGTVSYIASNVVNRCFTPDEPNTVWASDVTEFRVAGTKVYLSPIMDLCDRSIVSYSVSTSPNTAFTSQSLRDAIAQESPDHRLLVHTDQGFQYQHSSWRTLIAGIGGTQSMSRKGNCYDNAVMENFFGHLKSEMYHGESFTSVEEFYQALDEYIRWYNHERIQKRLKGLTPVQYRNQTLKPLTA
;
A
#
# COMPACT_ATOMS: atom_id res chain seq x y z
N MET A 1 -42.56 1.69 -17.20
CA MET A 1 -41.51 1.09 -18.03
C MET A 1 -40.49 0.40 -17.14
N ALA A 2 -40.15 -0.84 -17.43
CA ALA A 2 -39.09 -1.55 -16.66
C ALA A 2 -37.74 -0.84 -16.90
N ASP A 3 -36.93 -0.72 -15.85
CA ASP A 3 -35.58 -0.12 -15.95
C ASP A 3 -34.68 -1.08 -16.74
N LYS A 4 -34.29 -0.71 -17.96
CA LYS A 4 -33.39 -1.50 -18.82
C LYS A 4 -32.02 -1.79 -18.22
N HIS A 5 -31.66 -1.10 -17.14
CA HIS A 5 -30.38 -1.26 -16.45
C HIS A 5 -30.53 -1.90 -15.06
N ALA A 6 -31.70 -2.44 -14.71
CA ALA A 6 -31.96 -2.97 -13.37
C ALA A 6 -30.91 -4.00 -12.93
N GLN A 7 -30.61 -4.99 -13.76
CA GLN A 7 -29.59 -6.02 -13.45
C GLN A 7 -28.19 -5.42 -13.29
N LEU A 8 -27.80 -4.48 -14.16
CA LEU A 8 -26.50 -3.82 -14.07
C LEU A 8 -26.40 -2.94 -12.81
N LYS A 9 -27.48 -2.23 -12.45
CA LYS A 9 -27.54 -1.45 -11.22
C LYS A 9 -27.33 -2.33 -9.99
N GLN A 10 -28.00 -3.50 -9.95
CA GLN A 10 -27.82 -4.44 -8.85
C GLN A 10 -26.37 -4.94 -8.79
N ALA A 11 -25.78 -5.38 -9.90
CA ALA A 11 -24.39 -5.81 -9.95
C ALA A 11 -23.39 -4.71 -9.50
N ILE A 12 -23.66 -3.44 -9.84
CA ILE A 12 -22.88 -2.29 -9.35
C ILE A 12 -22.95 -2.17 -7.83
N VAL A 13 -24.16 -2.30 -7.25
CA VAL A 13 -24.36 -2.25 -5.78
C VAL A 13 -23.63 -3.41 -5.12
N ASP A 14 -23.78 -4.64 -5.64
CA ASP A 14 -23.16 -5.83 -5.09
C ASP A 14 -21.63 -5.72 -5.04
N VAL A 15 -21.01 -5.26 -6.14
CA VAL A 15 -19.57 -5.01 -6.19
C VAL A 15 -19.18 -3.91 -5.20
N PHE A 16 -19.94 -2.82 -5.13
CA PHE A 16 -19.61 -1.69 -4.26
C PHE A 16 -19.67 -2.06 -2.78
N GLU A 17 -20.71 -2.78 -2.34
CA GLU A 17 -20.88 -3.22 -0.95
C GLU A 17 -19.86 -4.33 -0.60
N ARG A 18 -19.64 -5.33 -1.46
CA ARG A 18 -18.64 -6.37 -1.28
C ARG A 18 -17.21 -5.81 -1.09
N MET A 19 -16.92 -4.67 -1.73
CA MET A 19 -15.65 -3.96 -1.58
C MET A 19 -15.67 -2.92 -0.45
N ASN A 20 -16.59 -3.05 0.51
CA ASN A 20 -16.74 -2.15 1.67
C ASN A 20 -16.78 -0.66 1.27
N ARG A 21 -17.45 -0.32 0.17
CA ARG A 21 -17.62 1.04 -0.38
C ARG A 21 -16.30 1.74 -0.72
N ARG A 22 -15.19 0.98 -0.85
CA ARG A 22 -13.84 1.50 -1.16
C ARG A 22 -13.62 1.76 -2.65
N TYR A 23 -14.43 1.14 -3.53
CA TYR A 23 -14.26 1.24 -4.98
C TYR A 23 -15.01 2.42 -5.58
N GLY A 24 -14.28 3.31 -6.29
CA GLY A 24 -14.88 4.26 -7.21
C GLY A 24 -15.21 3.61 -8.56
N TYR A 25 -15.96 4.32 -9.42
CA TYR A 25 -16.50 3.80 -10.67
C TYR A 25 -15.48 3.07 -11.56
N ARG A 26 -14.21 3.49 -11.58
CA ARG A 26 -13.17 2.84 -12.40
C ARG A 26 -12.86 1.43 -11.92
N ARG A 27 -12.79 1.22 -10.60
CA ARG A 27 -12.56 -0.11 -10.02
C ARG A 27 -13.82 -0.97 -10.08
N VAL A 28 -14.99 -0.39 -9.85
CA VAL A 28 -16.28 -1.09 -10.04
C VAL A 28 -16.41 -1.56 -11.49
N HIS A 29 -16.12 -0.70 -12.46
CA HIS A 29 -16.10 -1.07 -13.89
C HIS A 29 -15.10 -2.20 -14.17
N ALA A 30 -13.86 -2.10 -13.67
CA ALA A 30 -12.85 -3.12 -13.88
C ALA A 30 -13.26 -4.46 -13.27
N GLN A 31 -13.88 -4.46 -12.08
CA GLN A 31 -14.38 -5.66 -11.43
C GLN A 31 -15.54 -6.30 -12.21
N LEU A 32 -16.51 -5.51 -12.65
CA LEU A 32 -17.62 -5.99 -13.49
C LEU A 32 -17.11 -6.60 -14.81
N ARG A 33 -16.10 -5.98 -15.43
CA ARG A 33 -15.45 -6.56 -16.63
C ARG A 33 -14.84 -7.95 -16.35
N ARG A 34 -14.24 -8.16 -15.20
CA ARG A 34 -13.70 -9.47 -14.76
C ARG A 34 -14.81 -10.49 -14.53
N GLU A 35 -16.00 -10.03 -14.14
CA GLU A 35 -17.19 -10.84 -13.93
C GLU A 35 -17.99 -11.08 -15.25
N GLY A 36 -17.42 -10.68 -16.40
CA GLY A 36 -17.97 -10.96 -17.73
C GLY A 36 -18.88 -9.88 -18.31
N TRP A 37 -19.10 -8.75 -17.61
CA TRP A 37 -19.92 -7.68 -18.12
C TRP A 37 -19.24 -6.91 -19.26
N VAL A 38 -19.91 -6.78 -20.39
CA VAL A 38 -19.46 -5.95 -21.53
C VAL A 38 -20.11 -4.56 -21.43
N ILE A 39 -19.47 -3.66 -20.72
CA ILE A 39 -20.03 -2.33 -20.38
C ILE A 39 -18.99 -1.22 -20.54
N ASN A 40 -19.46 0.02 -20.71
CA ASN A 40 -18.62 1.20 -20.77
C ASN A 40 -18.49 1.84 -19.36
N HIS A 41 -17.29 2.29 -19.01
CA HIS A 41 -17.04 2.95 -17.73
C HIS A 41 -17.87 4.24 -17.51
N LYS A 42 -18.27 4.95 -18.60
CA LYS A 42 -19.13 6.14 -18.52
C LYS A 42 -20.54 5.75 -18.04
N LEU A 43 -21.04 4.59 -18.47
CA LEU A 43 -22.33 4.07 -18.01
C LEU A 43 -22.26 3.71 -16.52
N VAL A 44 -21.21 3.02 -16.08
CA VAL A 44 -21.01 2.72 -14.64
C VAL A 44 -20.95 4.00 -13.80
N TYR A 45 -20.20 5.01 -14.25
CA TYR A 45 -20.16 6.32 -13.60
C TYR A 45 -21.53 6.97 -13.45
N LYS A 46 -22.33 6.99 -14.54
CA LYS A 46 -23.69 7.54 -14.54
C LYS A 46 -24.60 6.78 -13.58
N LEU A 47 -24.59 5.45 -13.62
CA LEU A 47 -25.44 4.61 -12.78
C LEU A 47 -25.06 4.70 -11.30
N MET A 48 -23.77 4.73 -10.96
CA MET A 48 -23.33 4.97 -9.59
C MET A 48 -23.80 6.34 -9.07
N GLY A 49 -23.75 7.38 -9.92
CA GLY A 49 -24.30 8.69 -9.58
C GLY A 49 -25.82 8.66 -9.31
N GLN A 50 -26.59 7.94 -10.13
CA GLN A 50 -28.04 7.75 -9.92
C GLN A 50 -28.36 6.99 -8.64
N LEU A 51 -27.51 6.02 -8.27
CA LEU A 51 -27.66 5.22 -7.05
C LEU A 51 -27.07 5.91 -5.80
N GLY A 52 -26.53 7.12 -5.93
CA GLY A 52 -25.91 7.84 -4.81
C GLY A 52 -24.62 7.21 -4.28
N LEU A 53 -24.00 6.27 -5.03
CA LEU A 53 -22.83 5.54 -4.59
C LEU A 53 -21.57 6.39 -4.75
N LYS A 54 -20.93 6.72 -3.63
CA LYS A 54 -19.68 7.51 -3.58
C LYS A 54 -18.63 6.76 -2.76
N SER A 55 -17.48 6.48 -3.36
CA SER A 55 -16.34 5.91 -2.62
C SER A 55 -15.72 6.95 -1.68
N LYS A 56 -15.07 6.47 -0.62
CA LYS A 56 -14.25 7.31 0.25
C LYS A 56 -13.12 7.95 -0.57
N VAL A 57 -12.97 9.27 -0.48
CA VAL A 57 -11.99 10.04 -1.26
C VAL A 57 -10.90 10.57 -0.32
N ARG A 58 -9.65 10.47 -0.77
CA ARG A 58 -8.50 11.02 -0.05
C ARG A 58 -8.63 12.54 0.09
N ALA A 59 -8.62 13.05 1.33
CA ALA A 59 -8.50 14.49 1.58
C ALA A 59 -7.08 14.96 1.25
N LYS A 60 -6.96 16.15 0.61
CA LYS A 60 -5.65 16.79 0.40
C LYS A 60 -5.09 17.24 1.75
N LYS A 61 -3.93 16.71 2.14
CA LYS A 61 -3.17 17.19 3.32
C LYS A 61 -1.93 17.94 2.87
N LYS A 62 -1.55 18.99 3.62
CA LYS A 62 -0.25 19.66 3.47
C LYS A 62 0.84 18.71 3.98
N TYR A 63 1.94 18.62 3.22
CA TYR A 63 3.14 17.87 3.60
C TYR A 63 3.86 18.59 4.75
N ASN A 64 4.32 17.82 5.73
CA ASN A 64 5.14 18.32 6.83
C ASN A 64 6.35 17.39 6.98
N SER A 65 7.55 17.87 6.68
CA SER A 65 8.78 17.09 6.81
C SER A 65 9.33 17.15 8.23
N TYR A 66 9.79 15.99 8.73
CA TYR A 66 10.50 15.89 10.00
C TYR A 66 11.87 16.57 9.94
N LYS A 67 12.19 17.41 10.93
CA LYS A 67 13.49 18.07 11.10
C LYS A 67 14.27 17.39 12.23
N GLY A 68 14.86 16.25 11.97
CA GLY A 68 15.73 15.55 12.93
C GLY A 68 17.22 15.77 12.65
N THR A 69 18.05 15.47 13.67
CA THR A 69 19.53 15.47 13.56
C THR A 69 19.95 14.25 12.75
N VAL A 70 20.87 14.42 11.81
CA VAL A 70 21.29 13.39 10.84
C VAL A 70 22.61 12.79 11.29
N SER A 71 22.69 11.44 11.44
CA SER A 71 23.93 10.73 11.74
C SER A 71 24.51 9.94 10.56
N TYR A 72 23.66 9.37 9.72
CA TYR A 72 24.04 8.59 8.53
C TYR A 72 23.01 8.76 7.42
N ILE A 73 23.44 9.01 6.20
CA ILE A 73 22.57 9.07 5.02
C ILE A 73 23.16 8.21 3.92
N ALA A 74 22.39 7.21 3.46
CA ALA A 74 22.72 6.47 2.25
C ALA A 74 22.39 7.29 1.00
N SER A 75 23.13 7.05 -0.09
CA SER A 75 22.86 7.66 -1.39
C SER A 75 21.47 7.24 -1.92
N ASN A 76 20.80 8.13 -2.67
CA ASN A 76 19.58 7.76 -3.37
C ASN A 76 19.89 6.93 -4.62
N VAL A 77 19.99 5.63 -4.45
CA VAL A 77 20.29 4.68 -5.53
C VAL A 77 19.06 4.43 -6.41
N VAL A 78 17.87 4.36 -5.80
CA VAL A 78 16.60 4.13 -6.52
C VAL A 78 16.29 5.24 -7.53
N ASN A 79 16.69 6.48 -7.20
CA ASN A 79 16.58 7.65 -8.08
C ASN A 79 15.24 7.72 -8.86
N ARG A 80 14.12 7.51 -8.14
CA ARG A 80 12.74 7.50 -8.68
C ARG A 80 12.41 6.36 -9.66
N CYS A 81 13.28 5.37 -9.81
CA CYS A 81 12.96 4.15 -10.54
C CYS A 81 12.10 3.24 -9.65
N PHE A 82 10.80 3.58 -9.50
CA PHE A 82 9.86 2.89 -8.63
C PHE A 82 9.10 1.76 -9.35
N THR A 83 9.63 1.22 -10.43
CA THR A 83 8.98 0.18 -11.22
C THR A 83 9.99 -0.88 -11.62
N PRO A 84 10.55 -1.61 -10.65
CA PRO A 84 11.37 -2.76 -10.99
C PRO A 84 10.54 -3.82 -11.72
N ASP A 85 11.18 -4.57 -12.61
CA ASP A 85 10.53 -5.59 -13.43
C ASP A 85 10.33 -6.91 -12.68
N GLU A 86 11.14 -7.15 -11.64
CA GLU A 86 11.12 -8.37 -10.83
C GLU A 86 10.78 -8.08 -9.36
N PRO A 87 9.98 -8.96 -8.70
CA PRO A 87 9.78 -8.90 -7.27
C PRO A 87 11.11 -9.04 -6.49
N ASN A 88 11.11 -8.56 -5.26
CA ASN A 88 12.24 -8.63 -4.34
C ASN A 88 13.52 -7.92 -4.84
N THR A 89 13.37 -7.00 -5.80
CA THR A 89 14.49 -6.17 -6.29
C THR A 89 14.56 -4.82 -5.58
N VAL A 90 13.42 -4.18 -5.34
CA VAL A 90 13.35 -2.91 -4.62
C VAL A 90 12.18 -2.95 -3.63
N TRP A 91 12.52 -2.86 -2.36
CA TRP A 91 11.54 -2.65 -1.30
C TRP A 91 11.54 -1.20 -0.83
N ALA A 92 10.38 -0.71 -0.42
CA ALA A 92 10.24 0.60 0.22
C ALA A 92 9.59 0.47 1.59
N SER A 93 10.03 1.32 2.52
CA SER A 93 9.45 1.43 3.86
C SER A 93 9.35 2.89 4.28
N ASP A 94 8.37 3.14 5.13
CA ASP A 94 8.15 4.42 5.80
C ASP A 94 7.29 4.20 7.04
N VAL A 95 7.20 5.17 7.92
CA VAL A 95 6.39 5.10 9.14
C VAL A 95 5.22 6.06 9.05
N THR A 96 4.03 5.59 9.41
CA THR A 96 2.86 6.46 9.56
C THR A 96 2.24 6.33 10.95
N GLU A 97 1.68 7.44 11.43
CA GLU A 97 1.00 7.53 12.73
C GLU A 97 -0.52 7.53 12.56
N PHE A 98 -1.19 6.85 13.49
CA PHE A 98 -2.63 6.91 13.72
C PHE A 98 -2.90 7.34 15.16
N ARG A 99 -4.11 7.83 15.43
CA ARG A 99 -4.58 8.10 16.78
C ARG A 99 -5.82 7.24 17.02
N VAL A 100 -5.73 6.30 17.95
CA VAL A 100 -6.74 5.27 18.23
C VAL A 100 -7.07 5.30 19.71
N ALA A 101 -8.34 5.52 20.08
CA ALA A 101 -8.77 5.59 21.47
C ALA A 101 -7.83 6.44 22.37
N GLY A 102 -7.39 7.61 21.88
CA GLY A 102 -6.45 8.49 22.58
C GLY A 102 -4.97 8.10 22.49
N THR A 103 -4.63 6.89 22.06
CA THR A 103 -3.27 6.36 21.95
C THR A 103 -2.69 6.61 20.54
N LYS A 104 -1.40 6.90 20.46
CA LYS A 104 -0.66 6.93 19.19
C LYS A 104 -0.27 5.52 18.80
N VAL A 105 -0.55 5.16 17.57
CA VAL A 105 -0.19 3.88 16.97
C VAL A 105 0.60 4.13 15.70
N TYR A 106 1.71 3.43 15.53
CA TYR A 106 2.62 3.56 14.40
C TYR A 106 2.61 2.29 13.57
N LEU A 107 2.64 2.44 12.26
CA LEU A 107 2.74 1.35 11.28
C LEU A 107 4.01 1.52 10.45
N SER A 108 4.80 0.45 10.33
CA SER A 108 5.97 0.34 9.46
C SER A 108 5.79 -0.84 8.50
N PRO A 109 5.29 -0.64 7.29
CA PRO A 109 5.20 -1.69 6.28
C PRO A 109 6.47 -1.77 5.44
N ILE A 110 6.74 -2.96 4.91
CA ILE A 110 7.68 -3.21 3.81
C ILE A 110 6.86 -3.48 2.56
N MET A 111 7.02 -2.65 1.54
CA MET A 111 6.33 -2.79 0.25
C MET A 111 7.30 -3.18 -0.84
N ASP A 112 6.99 -4.22 -1.60
CA ASP A 112 7.67 -4.52 -2.86
C ASP A 112 7.23 -3.53 -3.95
N LEU A 113 8.17 -2.88 -4.61
CA LEU A 113 7.87 -1.86 -5.62
C LEU A 113 7.51 -2.43 -6.99
N CYS A 114 7.75 -3.71 -7.26
CA CYS A 114 7.34 -4.38 -8.48
C CYS A 114 5.81 -4.53 -8.53
N ASP A 115 5.27 -5.24 -7.56
CA ASP A 115 3.85 -5.61 -7.51
C ASP A 115 3.01 -4.80 -6.52
N ARG A 116 3.64 -3.96 -5.70
CA ARG A 116 2.98 -3.13 -4.66
C ARG A 116 2.39 -3.94 -3.50
N SER A 117 2.77 -5.19 -3.33
CA SER A 117 2.36 -5.96 -2.15
C SER A 117 3.01 -5.41 -0.89
N ILE A 118 2.29 -5.50 0.21
CA ILE A 118 2.86 -5.35 1.54
C ILE A 118 3.41 -6.73 1.92
N VAL A 119 4.72 -6.84 1.91
CA VAL A 119 5.45 -8.09 2.21
C VAL A 119 5.33 -8.43 3.68
N SER A 120 5.58 -7.44 4.53
CA SER A 120 5.44 -7.54 5.98
C SER A 120 5.07 -6.17 6.56
N TYR A 121 4.70 -6.15 7.82
CA TYR A 121 4.54 -4.89 8.56
C TYR A 121 4.68 -5.13 10.06
N SER A 122 5.00 -4.06 10.78
CA SER A 122 4.98 -4.03 12.23
C SER A 122 4.11 -2.88 12.71
N VAL A 123 3.48 -3.05 13.87
CA VAL A 123 2.68 -2.03 14.55
C VAL A 123 3.20 -1.85 15.96
N SER A 124 3.23 -0.61 16.44
CA SER A 124 3.70 -0.31 17.81
C SER A 124 3.06 0.97 18.32
N THR A 125 2.94 1.09 19.64
CA THR A 125 2.57 2.34 20.30
C THR A 125 3.80 3.25 20.53
N SER A 126 5.00 2.78 20.21
CA SER A 126 6.25 3.53 20.33
C SER A 126 7.04 3.51 19.02
N PRO A 127 7.43 4.67 18.45
CA PRO A 127 8.17 4.75 17.18
C PRO A 127 9.67 4.51 17.39
N ASN A 128 10.05 3.36 17.94
CA ASN A 128 11.45 2.99 18.17
C ASN A 128 12.08 2.26 16.97
N THR A 129 13.39 2.07 17.00
CA THR A 129 14.13 1.39 15.93
C THR A 129 13.84 -0.12 15.89
N ALA A 130 13.43 -0.72 17.00
CA ALA A 130 13.17 -2.15 17.09
C ALA A 130 11.94 -2.52 16.23
N PHE A 131 10.87 -1.71 16.26
CA PHE A 131 9.65 -2.02 15.53
C PHE A 131 9.84 -1.91 14.00
N THR A 132 10.59 -0.93 13.49
CA THR A 132 10.90 -0.84 12.06
C THR A 132 11.85 -1.98 11.63
N SER A 133 12.85 -2.30 12.46
CA SER A 133 13.74 -3.43 12.18
C SER A 133 13.02 -4.78 12.20
N GLN A 134 11.92 -4.90 12.99
CA GLN A 134 11.11 -6.12 13.01
C GLN A 134 10.40 -6.33 11.66
N SER A 135 9.75 -5.30 11.09
CA SER A 135 9.11 -5.44 9.78
C SER A 135 10.10 -5.85 8.68
N LEU A 136 11.33 -5.30 8.69
CA LEU A 136 12.34 -5.71 7.72
C LEU A 136 12.82 -7.16 7.94
N ARG A 137 13.02 -7.57 9.19
CA ARG A 137 13.41 -8.93 9.53
C ARG A 137 12.39 -9.95 9.06
N ASP A 138 11.11 -9.67 9.30
CA ASP A 138 10.01 -10.55 8.90
C ASP A 138 9.90 -10.63 7.38
N ALA A 139 10.07 -9.50 6.66
CA ALA A 139 10.11 -9.49 5.20
C ALA A 139 11.26 -10.33 4.64
N ILE A 140 12.46 -10.19 5.21
CA ILE A 140 13.65 -10.98 4.79
C ILE A 140 13.41 -12.47 5.04
N ALA A 141 12.86 -12.84 6.20
CA ALA A 141 12.58 -14.22 6.54
C ALA A 141 11.51 -14.86 5.62
N GLN A 142 10.49 -14.08 5.26
CA GLN A 142 9.38 -14.55 4.42
C GLN A 142 9.80 -14.73 2.95
N GLU A 143 10.52 -13.76 2.39
CA GLU A 143 10.80 -13.70 0.94
C GLU A 143 12.18 -14.23 0.57
N SER A 144 13.11 -14.32 1.51
CA SER A 144 14.51 -14.74 1.30
C SER A 144 15.15 -14.05 0.08
N PRO A 145 15.14 -12.71 0.01
CA PRO A 145 15.66 -11.98 -1.14
C PRO A 145 17.17 -12.18 -1.29
N ASP A 146 17.65 -12.03 -2.51
CA ASP A 146 19.08 -12.10 -2.79
C ASP A 146 19.81 -10.74 -2.59
N HIS A 147 21.12 -10.72 -2.84
CA HIS A 147 22.01 -9.55 -2.70
C HIS A 147 21.65 -8.37 -3.62
N ARG A 148 20.77 -8.53 -4.62
CA ARG A 148 20.32 -7.46 -5.51
C ARG A 148 19.29 -6.55 -4.86
N LEU A 149 18.76 -6.92 -3.68
CA LEU A 149 17.72 -6.14 -3.01
C LEU A 149 18.22 -4.73 -2.67
N LEU A 150 17.46 -3.72 -3.13
CA LEU A 150 17.55 -2.34 -2.66
C LEU A 150 16.44 -2.08 -1.65
N VAL A 151 16.76 -1.52 -0.48
CA VAL A 151 15.76 -1.10 0.51
C VAL A 151 15.74 0.42 0.59
N HIS A 152 14.65 1.03 0.11
CA HIS A 152 14.48 2.47 0.02
C HIS A 152 13.62 3.02 1.15
N THR A 153 14.09 4.09 1.79
CA THR A 153 13.40 4.75 2.90
C THR A 153 13.55 6.28 2.82
N ASP A 154 12.83 6.99 3.68
CA ASP A 154 13.18 8.37 3.99
C ASP A 154 14.44 8.43 4.89
N GLN A 155 14.82 9.67 5.31
CA GLN A 155 15.94 9.90 6.23
C GLN A 155 15.51 9.84 7.71
N GLY A 156 14.47 9.09 8.07
CA GLY A 156 14.05 8.91 9.44
C GLY A 156 15.15 8.29 10.31
N PHE A 157 15.23 8.70 11.60
CA PHE A 157 16.28 8.23 12.53
C PHE A 157 16.34 6.70 12.66
N GLN A 158 15.18 6.03 12.57
CA GLN A 158 15.06 4.59 12.66
C GLN A 158 15.80 3.87 11.52
N TYR A 159 15.84 4.47 10.33
CA TYR A 159 16.51 3.91 9.15
C TYR A 159 18.01 4.24 9.08
N GLN A 160 18.47 5.22 9.87
CA GLN A 160 19.87 5.59 10.02
C GLN A 160 20.57 4.71 11.07
N HIS A 161 19.81 4.00 11.90
CA HIS A 161 20.34 3.18 12.98
C HIS A 161 21.09 1.94 12.45
N SER A 162 22.12 1.50 13.19
CA SER A 162 22.97 0.37 12.80
C SER A 162 22.18 -0.93 12.66
N SER A 163 21.16 -1.18 13.51
CA SER A 163 20.33 -2.39 13.43
C SER A 163 19.66 -2.57 12.08
N TRP A 164 19.13 -1.48 11.49
CA TRP A 164 18.52 -1.49 10.16
C TRP A 164 19.56 -1.82 9.07
N ARG A 165 20.72 -1.15 9.13
CA ARG A 165 21.81 -1.36 8.17
C ARG A 165 22.39 -2.79 8.24
N THR A 166 22.53 -3.32 9.44
CA THR A 166 23.06 -4.70 9.66
C THR A 166 22.13 -5.74 9.03
N LEU A 167 20.81 -5.57 9.10
CA LEU A 167 19.86 -6.48 8.46
C LEU A 167 20.03 -6.48 6.92
N ILE A 168 20.15 -5.30 6.31
CA ILE A 168 20.35 -5.17 4.85
C ILE A 168 21.71 -5.75 4.44
N ALA A 169 22.77 -5.41 5.19
CA ALA A 169 24.11 -5.93 4.92
C ALA A 169 24.20 -7.45 5.08
N GLY A 170 23.44 -8.03 6.01
CA GLY A 170 23.40 -9.47 6.27
C GLY A 170 22.92 -10.31 5.07
N ILE A 171 22.14 -9.72 4.18
CA ILE A 171 21.71 -10.36 2.92
C ILE A 171 22.49 -9.84 1.69
N GLY A 172 23.55 -9.05 1.90
CA GLY A 172 24.30 -8.41 0.82
C GLY A 172 23.51 -7.31 0.08
N GLY A 173 22.36 -6.89 0.59
CA GLY A 173 21.52 -5.85 -0.01
C GLY A 173 22.08 -4.45 0.12
N THR A 174 21.43 -3.49 -0.52
CA THR A 174 21.85 -2.08 -0.55
C THR A 174 20.78 -1.18 0.04
N GLN A 175 21.19 -0.28 0.95
CA GLN A 175 20.31 0.76 1.46
C GLN A 175 20.26 1.96 0.51
N SER A 176 19.08 2.51 0.28
CA SER A 176 18.86 3.74 -0.47
C SER A 176 17.97 4.68 0.35
N MET A 177 18.28 5.98 0.35
CA MET A 177 17.48 6.99 1.07
C MET A 177 17.04 8.11 0.16
N SER A 178 15.82 8.62 0.39
CA SER A 178 15.29 9.81 -0.27
C SER A 178 16.19 11.02 -0.02
N ARG A 179 16.23 11.95 -0.97
CA ARG A 179 16.88 13.25 -0.75
C ARG A 179 16.09 14.08 0.26
N LYS A 180 16.79 14.85 1.07
CA LYS A 180 16.18 15.70 2.11
C LYS A 180 15.16 16.67 1.49
N GLY A 181 13.94 16.67 2.04
CA GLY A 181 12.88 17.58 1.61
C GLY A 181 12.26 17.26 0.24
N ASN A 182 12.59 16.10 -0.37
CA ASN A 182 12.05 15.71 -1.66
C ASN A 182 10.94 14.64 -1.50
N CYS A 183 9.69 15.10 -1.44
CA CYS A 183 8.52 14.22 -1.31
C CYS A 183 8.34 13.24 -2.50
N TYR A 184 8.89 13.56 -3.68
CA TYR A 184 8.80 12.66 -4.84
C TYR A 184 9.62 11.38 -4.67
N ASP A 185 10.64 11.40 -3.84
CA ASP A 185 11.50 10.25 -3.62
C ASP A 185 10.85 9.18 -2.73
N ASN A 186 9.77 9.51 -1.98
CA ASN A 186 8.98 8.57 -1.16
C ASN A 186 7.48 8.52 -1.55
N ALA A 187 7.14 9.02 -2.73
CA ALA A 187 5.75 9.19 -3.17
C ALA A 187 4.92 7.88 -3.17
N VAL A 188 5.58 6.73 -3.27
CA VAL A 188 4.91 5.42 -3.30
C VAL A 188 4.33 5.09 -1.94
N MET A 189 5.11 5.24 -0.87
CA MET A 189 4.66 4.99 0.50
C MET A 189 3.63 6.02 0.93
N GLU A 190 3.83 7.30 0.59
CA GLU A 190 2.83 8.34 0.84
C GLU A 190 1.48 8.04 0.17
N ASN A 191 1.52 7.49 -1.05
CA ASN A 191 0.32 7.09 -1.77
C ASN A 191 -0.38 5.92 -1.07
N PHE A 192 0.37 4.89 -0.67
CA PHE A 192 -0.15 3.76 0.09
C PHE A 192 -0.81 4.23 1.39
N PHE A 193 -0.14 5.04 2.20
CA PHE A 193 -0.70 5.57 3.44
C PHE A 193 -1.95 6.43 3.22
N GLY A 194 -1.95 7.18 2.13
CA GLY A 194 -3.14 7.95 1.76
C GLY A 194 -4.34 7.07 1.42
N HIS A 195 -4.13 5.93 0.76
CA HIS A 195 -5.19 4.95 0.51
C HIS A 195 -5.62 4.24 1.79
N LEU A 196 -4.67 3.71 2.56
CA LEU A 196 -4.93 3.07 3.84
C LEU A 196 -5.79 3.96 4.75
N LYS A 197 -5.37 5.21 4.94
CA LYS A 197 -6.09 6.15 5.79
C LYS A 197 -7.48 6.49 5.27
N SER A 198 -7.66 6.64 3.96
CA SER A 198 -8.97 6.98 3.39
C SER A 198 -9.91 5.77 3.28
N GLU A 199 -9.38 4.58 3.05
CA GLU A 199 -10.17 3.36 2.80
C GLU A 199 -10.51 2.59 4.10
N MET A 200 -9.72 2.76 5.20
CA MET A 200 -9.88 2.00 6.43
C MET A 200 -9.99 2.85 7.70
N TYR A 201 -9.31 4.01 7.77
CA TYR A 201 -9.19 4.74 9.02
C TYR A 201 -10.12 5.96 9.11
N HIS A 202 -10.18 6.83 8.06
CA HIS A 202 -10.98 8.04 8.12
C HIS A 202 -12.48 7.74 8.05
N GLY A 203 -13.23 8.25 9.04
CA GLY A 203 -14.66 8.03 9.19
C GLY A 203 -15.03 6.74 9.91
N GLU A 204 -14.04 6.00 10.40
CA GLU A 204 -14.22 4.90 11.34
C GLU A 204 -13.88 5.35 12.77
N SER A 205 -14.51 4.71 13.74
CA SER A 205 -14.24 4.90 15.17
C SER A 205 -13.78 3.57 15.75
N PHE A 206 -12.58 3.54 16.29
CA PHE A 206 -12.02 2.36 16.95
C PHE A 206 -12.08 2.57 18.47
N THR A 207 -12.64 1.60 19.18
CA THR A 207 -12.81 1.65 20.63
C THR A 207 -11.56 1.20 21.37
N SER A 208 -10.69 0.40 20.72
CA SER A 208 -9.43 -0.08 21.28
C SER A 208 -8.33 -0.16 20.22
N VAL A 209 -7.10 -0.31 20.69
CA VAL A 209 -5.92 -0.54 19.82
C VAL A 209 -6.00 -1.93 19.16
N GLU A 210 -6.55 -2.90 19.86
CA GLU A 210 -6.74 -4.28 19.36
C GLU A 210 -7.72 -4.33 18.21
N GLU A 211 -8.84 -3.61 18.32
CA GLU A 211 -9.82 -3.48 17.23
C GLU A 211 -9.18 -2.84 15.99
N PHE A 212 -8.36 -1.81 16.18
CA PHE A 212 -7.61 -1.19 15.10
C PHE A 212 -6.62 -2.16 14.45
N TYR A 213 -5.92 -2.99 15.24
CA TYR A 213 -4.97 -3.98 14.72
C TYR A 213 -5.68 -5.02 13.85
N GLN A 214 -6.83 -5.53 14.29
CA GLN A 214 -7.64 -6.45 13.49
C GLN A 214 -8.09 -5.84 12.17
N ALA A 215 -8.62 -4.61 12.20
CA ALA A 215 -9.04 -3.90 11.00
C ALA A 215 -7.86 -3.61 10.04
N LEU A 216 -6.68 -3.33 10.57
CA LEU A 216 -5.46 -3.11 9.79
C LEU A 216 -5.00 -4.41 9.11
N ASP A 217 -4.99 -5.53 9.83
CA ASP A 217 -4.63 -6.85 9.28
C ASP A 217 -5.58 -7.24 8.15
N GLU A 218 -6.89 -7.13 8.37
CA GLU A 218 -7.91 -7.36 7.35
C GLU A 218 -7.72 -6.45 6.14
N TYR A 219 -7.39 -5.17 6.36
CA TYR A 219 -7.15 -4.23 5.27
C TYR A 219 -5.91 -4.61 4.45
N ILE A 220 -4.80 -4.97 5.09
CA ILE A 220 -3.56 -5.34 4.38
C ILE A 220 -3.77 -6.63 3.59
N ARG A 221 -4.46 -7.62 4.17
CA ARG A 221 -4.83 -8.84 3.46
C ARG A 221 -5.70 -8.54 2.24
N TRP A 222 -6.77 -7.74 2.43
CA TRP A 222 -7.63 -7.30 1.32
C TRP A 222 -6.83 -6.49 0.29
N TYR A 223 -5.94 -5.60 0.70
CA TYR A 223 -5.09 -4.80 -0.19
C TYR A 223 -4.22 -5.68 -1.09
N ASN A 224 -3.63 -6.72 -0.54
CA ASN A 224 -2.76 -7.63 -1.28
C ASN A 224 -3.54 -8.58 -2.22
N HIS A 225 -4.69 -9.09 -1.78
CA HIS A 225 -5.38 -10.20 -2.45
C HIS A 225 -6.62 -9.78 -3.26
N GLU A 226 -7.27 -8.66 -2.91
CA GLU A 226 -8.55 -8.29 -3.50
C GLU A 226 -8.54 -6.89 -4.14
N ARG A 227 -7.69 -5.99 -3.65
CA ARG A 227 -7.66 -4.62 -4.14
C ARG A 227 -7.00 -4.53 -5.51
N ILE A 228 -7.82 -4.42 -6.56
CA ILE A 228 -7.32 -4.22 -7.93
C ILE A 228 -6.68 -2.84 -8.11
N GLN A 229 -5.61 -2.78 -8.90
CA GLN A 229 -4.85 -1.57 -9.17
C GLN A 229 -4.70 -1.34 -10.68
N LYS A 230 -5.03 -0.12 -11.15
CA LYS A 230 -4.90 0.22 -12.58
C LYS A 230 -3.46 0.06 -13.07
N ARG A 231 -2.47 0.43 -12.24
CA ARG A 231 -1.05 0.27 -12.52
C ARG A 231 -0.66 -1.19 -12.78
N LEU A 232 -1.28 -2.13 -12.09
CA LEU A 232 -1.08 -3.57 -12.22
C LEU A 232 -2.04 -4.19 -13.26
N LYS A 233 -2.40 -3.41 -14.28
CA LYS A 233 -3.31 -3.86 -15.37
C LYS A 233 -4.67 -4.36 -14.87
N GLY A 234 -5.15 -3.85 -13.72
CA GLY A 234 -6.40 -4.27 -13.10
C GLY A 234 -6.28 -5.54 -12.24
N LEU A 235 -5.08 -5.99 -11.97
CA LEU A 235 -4.80 -7.11 -11.06
C LEU A 235 -4.62 -6.62 -9.62
N THR A 236 -4.70 -7.55 -8.68
CA THR A 236 -4.25 -7.33 -7.30
C THR A 236 -2.72 -7.47 -7.21
N PRO A 237 -2.08 -6.95 -6.15
CA PRO A 237 -0.64 -7.15 -5.92
C PRO A 237 -0.20 -8.61 -6.06
N VAL A 238 -0.84 -9.53 -5.35
CA VAL A 238 -0.50 -10.97 -5.38
C VAL A 238 -0.76 -11.59 -6.76
N GLN A 239 -1.83 -11.22 -7.44
CA GLN A 239 -2.08 -11.72 -8.81
C GLN A 239 -1.00 -11.25 -9.79
N TYR A 240 -0.56 -9.99 -9.67
CA TYR A 240 0.50 -9.44 -10.51
C TYR A 240 1.84 -10.14 -10.22
N ARG A 241 2.20 -10.31 -8.94
CA ARG A 241 3.39 -11.04 -8.49
C ARG A 241 3.44 -12.46 -9.08
N ASN A 242 2.34 -13.20 -8.95
CA ASN A 242 2.24 -14.57 -9.46
C ASN A 242 2.38 -14.66 -10.99
N GLN A 243 1.92 -13.65 -11.74
CA GLN A 243 2.12 -13.60 -13.18
C GLN A 243 3.57 -13.26 -13.56
N THR A 244 4.22 -12.37 -12.79
CA THR A 244 5.61 -11.97 -13.03
C THR A 244 6.59 -13.11 -12.71
N LEU A 245 6.31 -13.88 -11.65
CA LEU A 245 7.15 -15.02 -11.24
C LEU A 245 6.96 -16.28 -12.09
N LYS A 246 5.82 -16.42 -12.78
CA LYS A 246 5.66 -17.50 -13.75
C LYS A 246 6.45 -17.15 -15.01
N PRO A 247 7.51 -17.87 -15.36
CA PRO A 247 8.13 -17.71 -16.66
C PRO A 247 7.04 -17.93 -17.70
N LEU A 248 7.01 -17.07 -18.72
CA LEU A 248 6.23 -17.31 -19.93
C LEU A 248 6.77 -18.65 -20.48
N THR A 249 6.11 -19.75 -20.14
CA THR A 249 6.33 -21.03 -20.84
C THR A 249 5.91 -20.76 -22.27
N ALA A 250 6.92 -20.59 -23.12
CA ALA A 250 6.79 -20.47 -24.54
C ALA A 250 6.19 -21.78 -25.14
#